data_3c64df27683937707082f963fb9529b1
#
_entry.id   3c64df27683937707082f963fb9529b1
#
_cell.length_a   1.000
_cell.length_b   1.000
_cell.length_c   1.000
_cell.angle_alpha   90.00
_cell.angle_beta   90.00
_cell.angle_gamma   90.00
#
_symmetry.space_group_name_H-M   'P 1'
#
loop_
_entity.id
_entity.type
_entity.pdbx_description
1 polymer ?
#
loop_
_entity_poly.entity_id
_entity_poly.type
_entity_poly.pdbx_seq_one_letter_code
_entity_poly.pdbx_strand_id
1 'polypeptide(L)'
;MDITLWFTTFGSDIAAVSLSAVILTAYYLWLRIQVRRNPTFSIHSVNQIARTLWVMNVMRNPAKDVMAVQTLRNFIMGASLMASTATLLIIGTLTLSGQAESISRSWHVLNVGSTYAAELWIVKVLCLLVDFIVAFFAFVMAVRLVNQVVFMITIQPEPDAHYSLAPKAVARRLNRAGNLFAIGLRAFFYAVPLVFWLFGPVFLVLATVGLVLTLQQLDSSEPAHD
;
A
#
# COMPACT_ATOMS: atom_id res chain seq x y z
N MET A 1 -6.39 -36.16 13.69
CA MET A 1 -7.05 -34.86 13.82
C MET A 1 -8.17 -34.84 12.79
N ASP A 2 -9.44 -34.91 13.24
CA ASP A 2 -10.59 -35.11 12.35
C ASP A 2 -10.80 -33.89 11.45
N ILE A 3 -10.81 -34.14 10.15
CA ILE A 3 -11.02 -33.12 9.10
C ILE A 3 -12.35 -32.38 9.32
N THR A 4 -13.36 -33.03 9.85
CA THR A 4 -14.67 -32.45 10.18
C THR A 4 -14.59 -31.43 11.31
N LEU A 5 -13.82 -31.67 12.37
CA LEU A 5 -13.56 -30.73 13.46
C LEU A 5 -12.79 -29.48 12.96
N TRP A 6 -11.88 -29.68 12.02
CA TRP A 6 -11.11 -28.60 11.42
C TRP A 6 -12.02 -27.64 10.62
N PHE A 7 -12.91 -28.18 9.78
CA PHE A 7 -13.87 -27.36 9.01
C PHE A 7 -14.91 -26.65 9.87
N THR A 8 -15.32 -27.21 11.00
CA THR A 8 -16.27 -26.52 11.90
C THR A 8 -15.60 -25.41 12.70
N THR A 9 -14.30 -25.52 12.99
CA THR A 9 -13.56 -24.51 13.79
C THR A 9 -13.05 -23.36 12.92
N PHE A 10 -12.55 -23.64 11.71
CA PHE A 10 -11.90 -22.65 10.85
C PHE A 10 -12.73 -22.21 9.64
N GLY A 11 -13.85 -22.89 9.38
CA GLY A 11 -14.64 -22.70 8.16
C GLY A 11 -15.15 -21.27 7.97
N SER A 12 -15.59 -20.60 9.04
CA SER A 12 -16.08 -19.24 9.00
C SER A 12 -14.97 -18.22 8.66
N ASP A 13 -13.79 -18.39 9.23
CA ASP A 13 -12.64 -17.52 8.95
C ASP A 13 -12.11 -17.76 7.52
N ILE A 14 -12.01 -19.00 7.07
CA ILE A 14 -11.61 -19.35 5.71
C ILE A 14 -12.60 -18.77 4.69
N ALA A 15 -13.90 -18.91 4.95
CA ALA A 15 -14.96 -18.36 4.08
C ALA A 15 -14.87 -16.82 4.01
N ALA A 16 -14.67 -16.15 5.16
CA ALA A 16 -14.54 -14.69 5.21
C ALA A 16 -13.29 -14.20 4.47
N VAL A 17 -12.13 -14.85 4.67
CA VAL A 17 -10.88 -14.51 3.96
C VAL A 17 -11.04 -14.74 2.45
N SER A 18 -11.63 -15.89 2.05
CA SER A 18 -11.87 -16.18 0.64
C SER A 18 -12.81 -15.18 -0.01
N LEU A 19 -13.90 -14.82 0.67
CA LEU A 19 -14.85 -13.81 0.20
C LEU A 19 -14.18 -12.42 0.08
N SER A 20 -13.42 -12.01 1.08
CA SER A 20 -12.67 -10.75 1.07
C SER A 20 -11.64 -10.71 -0.07
N ALA A 21 -10.94 -11.82 -0.31
CA ALA A 21 -9.99 -11.95 -1.42
C ALA A 21 -10.70 -11.85 -2.78
N VAL A 22 -11.89 -12.46 -2.92
CA VAL A 22 -12.71 -12.36 -4.14
C VAL A 22 -13.16 -10.91 -4.37
N ILE A 23 -13.65 -10.22 -3.34
CA ILE A 23 -14.09 -8.81 -3.42
C ILE A 23 -12.92 -7.92 -3.88
N LEU A 24 -11.73 -8.05 -3.25
CA LEU A 24 -10.54 -7.29 -3.63
C LEU A 24 -10.10 -7.62 -5.06
N THR A 25 -10.06 -8.89 -5.43
CA THR A 25 -9.67 -9.32 -6.78
C THR A 25 -10.64 -8.78 -7.83
N ALA A 26 -11.95 -8.84 -7.59
CA ALA A 26 -12.97 -8.29 -8.47
C ALA A 26 -12.79 -6.77 -8.65
N TYR A 27 -12.52 -6.04 -7.56
CA TYR A 27 -12.22 -4.60 -7.61
C TYR A 27 -10.99 -4.31 -8.47
N TYR A 28 -9.87 -5.03 -8.29
CA TYR A 28 -8.65 -4.80 -9.08
C TYR A 28 -8.81 -5.17 -10.55
N LEU A 29 -9.57 -6.23 -10.85
CA LEU A 29 -9.90 -6.59 -12.24
C LEU A 29 -10.75 -5.50 -12.89
N TRP A 30 -11.77 -5.00 -12.20
CA TRP A 30 -12.59 -3.88 -12.67
C TRP A 30 -11.74 -2.63 -12.91
N LEU A 31 -10.90 -2.22 -11.95
CA LEU A 31 -10.01 -1.08 -12.08
C LEU A 31 -9.06 -1.24 -13.28
N ARG A 32 -8.50 -2.44 -13.45
CA ARG A 32 -7.61 -2.74 -14.58
C ARG A 32 -8.32 -2.64 -15.93
N ILE A 33 -9.57 -3.05 -16.02
CA ILE A 33 -10.39 -2.94 -17.23
C ILE A 33 -10.67 -1.47 -17.53
N GLN A 34 -11.03 -0.68 -16.53
CA GLN A 34 -11.28 0.76 -16.69
C GLN A 34 -10.05 1.52 -17.14
N VAL A 35 -8.90 1.28 -16.53
CA VAL A 35 -7.62 1.90 -16.90
C VAL A 35 -7.19 1.50 -18.33
N ARG A 36 -7.50 0.28 -18.78
CA ARG A 36 -7.25 -0.13 -20.18
C ARG A 36 -8.15 0.59 -21.18
N ARG A 37 -9.40 0.91 -20.80
CA ARG A 37 -10.35 1.66 -21.66
C ARG A 37 -10.01 3.14 -21.70
N ASN A 38 -9.71 3.73 -20.55
CA ASN A 38 -9.36 5.14 -20.38
C ASN A 38 -8.07 5.28 -19.57
N PRO A 39 -6.90 5.53 -20.20
CA PRO A 39 -5.63 5.65 -19.49
C PRO A 39 -5.59 6.76 -18.45
N THR A 40 -6.43 7.79 -18.57
CA THR A 40 -6.55 8.91 -17.63
C THR A 40 -7.55 8.68 -16.51
N PHE A 41 -8.26 7.54 -16.51
CA PHE A 41 -9.27 7.21 -15.50
C PHE A 41 -8.66 7.10 -14.09
N SER A 42 -7.45 6.56 -13.98
CA SER A 42 -6.82 6.37 -12.67
C SER A 42 -5.89 7.54 -12.32
N ILE A 43 -6.05 8.08 -11.12
CA ILE A 43 -5.12 9.07 -10.53
C ILE A 43 -3.68 8.58 -10.60
N HIS A 44 -3.44 7.29 -10.45
CA HIS A 44 -2.12 6.69 -10.57
C HIS A 44 -1.49 6.92 -11.96
N SER A 45 -2.25 6.72 -13.03
CA SER A 45 -1.78 6.94 -14.41
C SER A 45 -1.53 8.43 -14.68
N VAL A 46 -2.43 9.30 -14.23
CA VAL A 46 -2.27 10.76 -14.35
C VAL A 46 -0.98 11.21 -13.63
N ASN A 47 -0.77 10.74 -12.42
CA ASN A 47 0.43 11.05 -11.63
C ASN A 47 1.73 10.54 -12.29
N GLN A 48 1.70 9.41 -13.01
CA GLN A 48 2.88 8.93 -13.77
C GLN A 48 3.21 9.87 -14.93
N ILE A 49 2.19 10.33 -15.67
CA ILE A 49 2.36 11.29 -16.76
C ILE A 49 2.87 12.61 -16.21
N ALA A 50 2.24 13.13 -15.16
CA ALA A 50 2.62 14.39 -14.52
C ALA A 50 4.08 14.36 -14.04
N ARG A 51 4.51 13.31 -13.34
CA ARG A 51 5.91 13.14 -12.90
C ARG A 51 6.88 13.08 -14.08
N THR A 52 6.49 12.41 -15.16
CA THR A 52 7.34 12.31 -16.36
C THR A 52 7.53 13.68 -17.03
N LEU A 53 6.46 14.43 -17.22
CA LEU A 53 6.50 15.78 -17.78
C LEU A 53 7.25 16.75 -16.86
N TRP A 54 7.04 16.63 -15.56
CA TRP A 54 7.74 17.45 -14.56
C TRP A 54 9.26 17.22 -14.62
N VAL A 55 9.75 15.99 -14.64
CA VAL A 55 11.18 15.67 -14.77
C VAL A 55 11.75 16.25 -16.05
N MET A 56 11.06 16.08 -17.18
CA MET A 56 11.51 16.62 -18.47
C MET A 56 11.62 18.14 -18.45
N ASN A 57 10.70 18.82 -17.80
CA ASN A 57 10.67 20.28 -17.68
C ASN A 57 11.78 20.79 -16.74
N VAL A 58 12.00 20.12 -15.62
CA VAL A 58 13.05 20.50 -14.65
C VAL A 58 14.43 20.34 -15.28
N MET A 59 14.75 19.18 -15.84
CA MET A 59 16.07 18.89 -16.41
C MET A 59 16.44 19.79 -17.61
N ARG A 60 15.46 20.47 -18.22
CA ARG A 60 15.69 21.46 -19.30
C ARG A 60 15.88 22.89 -18.80
N ASN A 61 15.59 23.15 -17.53
CA ASN A 61 15.60 24.51 -16.99
C ASN A 61 16.35 24.58 -15.65
N PRO A 62 17.65 24.96 -15.66
CA PRO A 62 18.48 25.04 -14.45
C PRO A 62 17.90 25.96 -13.35
N ALA A 63 17.11 26.96 -13.70
CA ALA A 63 16.48 27.86 -12.74
C ALA A 63 15.48 27.10 -11.79
N LYS A 64 15.10 25.88 -12.13
CA LYS A 64 14.18 25.05 -11.34
C LYS A 64 14.86 24.04 -10.41
N ASP A 65 16.18 23.97 -10.39
CA ASP A 65 16.94 22.98 -9.63
C ASP A 65 16.62 23.04 -8.13
N VAL A 66 16.64 24.21 -7.54
CA VAL A 66 16.35 24.41 -6.12
C VAL A 66 14.94 23.93 -5.76
N MET A 67 13.95 24.31 -6.59
CA MET A 67 12.55 23.87 -6.40
C MET A 67 12.44 22.34 -6.52
N ALA A 68 13.13 21.74 -7.49
CA ALA A 68 13.08 20.29 -7.71
C ALA A 68 13.67 19.52 -6.54
N VAL A 69 14.84 19.92 -6.06
CA VAL A 69 15.49 19.31 -4.89
C VAL A 69 14.59 19.45 -3.64
N GLN A 70 13.98 20.62 -3.45
CA GLN A 70 13.05 20.86 -2.33
C GLN A 70 11.82 19.93 -2.42
N THR A 71 11.23 19.77 -3.60
CA THR A 71 10.07 18.89 -3.82
C THR A 71 10.43 17.44 -3.53
N LEU A 72 11.57 16.96 -4.03
CA LEU A 72 12.03 15.60 -3.78
C LEU A 72 12.39 15.37 -2.30
N ARG A 73 12.97 16.35 -1.62
CA ARG A 73 13.24 16.31 -0.18
C ARG A 73 11.95 16.19 0.63
N ASN A 74 10.89 16.93 0.28
CA ASN A 74 9.59 16.80 0.93
C ASN A 74 8.99 15.40 0.74
N PHE A 75 9.13 14.82 -0.46
CA PHE A 75 8.72 13.44 -0.71
C PHE A 75 9.51 12.44 0.17
N ILE A 76 10.84 12.59 0.26
CA ILE A 76 11.70 11.76 1.11
C ILE A 76 11.26 11.85 2.57
N MET A 77 11.02 13.06 3.08
CA MET A 77 10.56 13.27 4.46
C MET A 77 9.22 12.56 4.73
N GLY A 78 8.23 12.72 3.84
CA GLY A 78 6.95 12.06 3.96
C GLY A 78 7.06 10.53 3.93
N ALA A 79 7.84 9.99 2.99
CA ALA A 79 8.05 8.54 2.88
C ALA A 79 8.83 7.96 4.08
N SER A 80 9.80 8.70 4.61
CA SER A 80 10.55 8.31 5.82
C SER A 80 9.66 8.29 7.07
N LEU A 81 8.75 9.28 7.20
CA LEU A 81 7.77 9.29 8.27
C LEU A 81 6.84 8.07 8.20
N MET A 82 6.35 7.72 7.01
CA MET A 82 5.53 6.52 6.82
C MET A 82 6.30 5.23 7.14
N ALA A 83 7.60 5.14 6.76
CA ALA A 83 8.44 4.00 7.12
C ALA A 83 8.62 3.88 8.64
N SER A 84 8.83 5.00 9.35
CA SER A 84 8.92 5.02 10.81
C SER A 84 7.60 4.59 11.46
N THR A 85 6.47 5.04 10.93
CA THR A 85 5.15 4.61 11.37
C THR A 85 4.96 3.10 11.18
N ALA A 86 5.35 2.54 10.02
CA ALA A 86 5.32 1.11 9.78
C ALA A 86 6.17 0.33 10.81
N THR A 87 7.36 0.84 11.16
CA THR A 87 8.22 0.23 12.20
C THR A 87 7.52 0.21 13.56
N LEU A 88 6.86 1.30 13.97
CA LEU A 88 6.11 1.35 15.22
C LEU A 88 4.93 0.36 15.23
N LEU A 89 4.23 0.23 14.10
CA LEU A 89 3.15 -0.74 13.96
C LEU A 89 3.64 -2.19 13.99
N ILE A 90 4.82 -2.49 13.42
CA ILE A 90 5.49 -3.79 13.54
C ILE A 90 5.77 -4.12 15.00
N ILE A 91 6.35 -3.19 15.76
CA ILE A 91 6.66 -3.37 17.19
C ILE A 91 5.35 -3.58 17.98
N GLY A 92 4.32 -2.76 17.70
CA GLY A 92 3.00 -2.91 18.32
C GLY A 92 2.36 -4.27 18.04
N THR A 93 2.46 -4.76 16.80
CA THR A 93 1.93 -6.07 16.40
C THR A 93 2.67 -7.21 17.09
N LEU A 94 4.00 -7.13 17.23
CA LEU A 94 4.80 -8.11 17.98
C LEU A 94 4.43 -8.12 19.47
N THR A 95 4.20 -6.95 20.07
CA THR A 95 3.73 -6.84 21.46
C THR A 95 2.36 -7.46 21.64
N LEU A 96 1.45 -7.24 20.68
CA LEU A 96 0.11 -7.84 20.66
C LEU A 96 0.17 -9.38 20.57
N SER A 97 1.13 -9.91 19.81
CA SER A 97 1.35 -11.36 19.70
C SER A 97 1.67 -12.00 21.07
N GLY A 98 2.47 -11.33 21.90
CA GLY A 98 2.82 -11.81 23.24
C GLY A 98 1.65 -11.78 24.26
N GLN A 99 0.59 -11.04 23.98
CA GLN A 99 -0.56 -10.87 24.87
C GLN A 99 -1.78 -11.70 24.43
N ALA A 100 -1.61 -12.65 23.52
CA ALA A 100 -2.67 -13.43 22.90
C ALA A 100 -3.67 -14.04 23.93
N GLU A 101 -3.19 -14.64 25.02
CA GLU A 101 -4.04 -15.26 26.04
C GLU A 101 -4.87 -14.26 26.85
N SER A 102 -4.30 -13.14 27.23
CA SER A 102 -4.98 -12.13 28.05
C SER A 102 -6.05 -11.37 27.26
N ILE A 103 -5.76 -11.03 26.02
CA ILE A 103 -6.69 -10.37 25.09
C ILE A 103 -7.82 -11.33 24.72
N SER A 104 -7.51 -12.57 24.49
CA SER A 104 -8.44 -13.66 24.21
C SER A 104 -9.57 -13.74 25.25
N ARG A 105 -9.21 -13.74 26.51
CA ARG A 105 -10.17 -13.83 27.62
C ARG A 105 -11.05 -12.58 27.74
N SER A 106 -10.50 -11.38 27.41
CA SER A 106 -11.22 -10.12 27.53
C SER A 106 -12.18 -9.85 26.37
N TRP A 107 -11.90 -10.41 25.18
CA TRP A 107 -12.66 -10.13 23.95
C TRP A 107 -13.70 -11.19 23.59
N HIS A 108 -13.91 -12.19 24.44
CA HIS A 108 -14.94 -13.20 24.27
C HIS A 108 -16.34 -12.62 24.02
N VAL A 109 -16.62 -11.44 24.56
CA VAL A 109 -17.92 -10.75 24.46
C VAL A 109 -18.17 -10.20 23.04
N LEU A 110 -17.12 -9.90 22.29
CA LEU A 110 -17.20 -9.30 20.95
C LEU A 110 -17.08 -10.34 19.81
N ASN A 111 -16.75 -11.58 20.12
CA ASN A 111 -16.48 -12.60 19.12
C ASN A 111 -17.77 -13.23 18.58
N VAL A 112 -18.34 -12.57 17.56
CA VAL A 112 -19.56 -13.04 16.89
C VAL A 112 -19.18 -14.09 15.85
N GLY A 113 -19.45 -15.38 16.13
CA GLY A 113 -19.45 -16.43 15.12
C GLY A 113 -18.16 -17.21 14.90
N SER A 114 -17.13 -17.12 15.76
CA SER A 114 -15.93 -17.96 15.64
C SER A 114 -15.64 -18.75 16.92
N THR A 115 -15.24 -20.01 16.74
CA THR A 115 -14.69 -20.83 17.83
C THR A 115 -13.26 -20.36 18.08
N TYR A 116 -12.95 -20.07 19.36
CA TYR A 116 -11.66 -19.53 19.74
C TYR A 116 -10.57 -20.59 19.62
N ALA A 117 -9.70 -20.46 18.62
CA ALA A 117 -8.47 -21.25 18.52
C ALA A 117 -7.27 -20.27 18.64
N ALA A 118 -6.43 -20.47 19.66
CA ALA A 118 -5.21 -19.67 19.86
C ALA A 118 -4.30 -19.67 18.62
N GLU A 119 -4.30 -20.76 17.87
CA GLU A 119 -3.59 -20.93 16.61
C GLU A 119 -4.06 -19.94 15.54
N LEU A 120 -5.37 -19.69 15.44
CA LEU A 120 -5.94 -18.74 14.48
C LEU A 120 -5.56 -17.31 14.81
N TRP A 121 -5.48 -16.95 16.09
CA TRP A 121 -5.03 -15.65 16.54
C TRP A 121 -3.60 -15.36 16.05
N ILE A 122 -2.69 -16.31 16.21
CA ILE A 122 -1.31 -16.19 15.75
C ILE A 122 -1.26 -15.95 14.24
N VAL A 123 -2.08 -16.67 13.47
CA VAL A 123 -2.16 -16.48 12.00
C VAL A 123 -2.66 -15.06 11.65
N LYS A 124 -3.70 -14.56 12.31
CA LYS A 124 -4.24 -13.20 12.09
C LYS A 124 -3.18 -12.13 12.38
N VAL A 125 -2.48 -12.25 13.50
CA VAL A 125 -1.41 -11.33 13.89
C VAL A 125 -0.23 -11.43 12.93
N LEU A 126 0.13 -12.63 12.46
CA LEU A 126 1.19 -12.83 11.49
C LEU A 126 0.85 -12.18 10.13
N CYS A 127 -0.40 -12.32 9.66
CA CYS A 127 -0.85 -11.64 8.44
C CYS A 127 -0.71 -10.11 8.55
N LEU A 128 -1.11 -9.53 9.69
CA LEU A 128 -0.96 -8.11 9.96
C LEU A 128 0.51 -7.68 10.03
N LEU A 129 1.37 -8.49 10.64
CA LEU A 129 2.80 -8.26 10.71
C LEU A 129 3.44 -8.24 9.31
N VAL A 130 3.11 -9.23 8.47
CA VAL A 130 3.60 -9.30 7.09
C VAL A 130 3.16 -8.08 6.28
N ASP A 131 1.92 -7.63 6.44
CA ASP A 131 1.39 -6.44 5.77
C ASP A 131 2.20 -5.18 6.14
N PHE A 132 2.49 -4.95 7.42
CA PHE A 132 3.31 -3.83 7.86
C PHE A 132 4.78 -3.95 7.42
N ILE A 133 5.35 -5.15 7.34
CA ILE A 133 6.68 -5.37 6.78
C ILE A 133 6.71 -5.00 5.30
N VAL A 134 5.70 -5.37 4.53
CA VAL A 134 5.57 -4.97 3.12
C VAL A 134 5.48 -3.45 2.99
N ALA A 135 4.68 -2.77 3.83
CA ALA A 135 4.59 -1.32 3.88
C ALA A 135 5.95 -0.67 4.16
N PHE A 136 6.66 -1.16 5.18
CA PHE A 136 7.99 -0.67 5.55
C PHE A 136 8.97 -0.75 4.39
N PHE A 137 9.13 -1.92 3.77
CA PHE A 137 10.05 -2.09 2.66
C PHE A 137 9.66 -1.25 1.45
N ALA A 138 8.37 -1.10 1.17
CA ALA A 138 7.88 -0.26 0.08
C ALA A 138 8.27 1.21 0.28
N PHE A 139 8.09 1.77 1.47
CA PHE A 139 8.49 3.15 1.78
C PHE A 139 10.01 3.34 1.78
N VAL A 140 10.78 2.42 2.38
CA VAL A 140 12.25 2.49 2.39
C VAL A 140 12.82 2.44 0.97
N MET A 141 12.29 1.57 0.12
CA MET A 141 12.71 1.48 -1.28
C MET A 141 12.31 2.73 -2.09
N ALA A 142 11.15 3.34 -1.79
CA ALA A 142 10.75 4.61 -2.38
C ALA A 142 11.76 5.72 -2.03
N VAL A 143 12.11 5.86 -0.74
CA VAL A 143 13.13 6.80 -0.26
C VAL A 143 14.47 6.59 -0.96
N ARG A 144 14.94 5.33 -1.04
CA ARG A 144 16.19 4.98 -1.72
C ARG A 144 16.21 5.44 -3.18
N LEU A 145 15.12 5.20 -3.92
CA LEU A 145 15.04 5.58 -5.33
C LEU A 145 14.99 7.10 -5.51
N VAL A 146 14.25 7.82 -4.65
CA VAL A 146 14.18 9.29 -4.74
C VAL A 146 15.51 9.92 -4.38
N ASN A 147 16.25 9.41 -3.40
CA ASN A 147 17.60 9.86 -3.09
C ASN A 147 18.54 9.76 -4.32
N GLN A 148 18.41 8.70 -5.13
CA GLN A 148 19.16 8.59 -6.39
C GLN A 148 18.72 9.64 -7.42
N VAL A 149 17.41 9.91 -7.50
CA VAL A 149 16.84 10.90 -8.43
C VAL A 149 17.31 12.31 -8.07
N VAL A 150 17.46 12.64 -6.78
CA VAL A 150 17.95 13.98 -6.33
C VAL A 150 19.29 14.33 -6.99
N PHE A 151 20.22 13.38 -7.09
CA PHE A 151 21.52 13.63 -7.72
C PHE A 151 21.44 13.70 -9.27
N MET A 152 20.40 13.12 -9.86
CA MET A 152 20.28 13.04 -11.32
C MET A 152 19.46 14.19 -11.91
N ILE A 153 18.55 14.78 -11.12
CA ILE A 153 17.57 15.76 -11.60
C ILE A 153 18.22 17.08 -12.00
N THR A 154 19.35 17.42 -11.40
CA THR A 154 20.11 18.66 -11.65
C THR A 154 21.13 18.53 -12.80
N ILE A 155 21.30 17.30 -13.32
CA ILE A 155 22.22 17.08 -14.45
C ILE A 155 21.51 17.51 -15.73
N GLN A 156 22.14 18.44 -16.47
CA GLN A 156 21.62 18.84 -17.77
C GLN A 156 21.79 17.71 -18.80
N PRO A 157 20.77 17.45 -19.64
CA PRO A 157 20.86 16.43 -20.67
C PRO A 157 21.80 16.89 -21.79
N GLU A 158 22.99 16.31 -21.86
CA GLU A 158 23.93 16.48 -22.98
C GLU A 158 23.65 15.42 -24.05
N PRO A 159 23.95 15.72 -25.36
CA PRO A 159 23.75 14.77 -26.46
C PRO A 159 24.47 13.43 -26.26
N ASP A 160 25.65 13.46 -25.64
CA ASP A 160 26.52 12.31 -25.39
C ASP A 160 26.38 11.75 -23.96
N ALA A 161 25.40 12.23 -23.18
CA ALA A 161 25.17 11.76 -21.81
C ALA A 161 24.83 10.28 -21.79
N HIS A 162 25.38 9.58 -20.80
CA HIS A 162 25.10 8.17 -20.60
C HIS A 162 23.57 7.94 -20.52
N TYR A 163 23.06 6.93 -21.22
CA TYR A 163 21.62 6.62 -21.33
C TYR A 163 20.87 6.61 -19.98
N SER A 164 21.55 6.20 -18.90
CA SER A 164 20.95 6.16 -17.56
C SER A 164 20.64 7.54 -16.95
N LEU A 165 21.23 8.61 -17.49
CA LEU A 165 21.02 10.00 -17.06
C LEU A 165 20.03 10.74 -17.97
N ALA A 166 19.55 10.11 -19.04
CA ALA A 166 18.54 10.69 -19.91
C ALA A 166 17.26 11.01 -19.11
N PRO A 167 16.56 12.12 -19.41
CA PRO A 167 15.35 12.54 -18.67
C PRO A 167 14.29 11.46 -18.57
N LYS A 168 14.11 10.64 -19.60
CA LYS A 168 13.20 9.49 -19.58
C LYS A 168 13.62 8.40 -18.57
N ALA A 169 14.93 8.21 -18.37
CA ALA A 169 15.43 7.22 -17.40
C ALA A 169 15.24 7.72 -15.97
N VAL A 170 15.50 9.02 -15.72
CA VAL A 170 15.24 9.66 -14.42
C VAL A 170 13.76 9.64 -14.09
N ALA A 171 12.89 9.97 -15.05
CA ALA A 171 11.44 9.92 -14.88
C ALA A 171 10.94 8.50 -14.53
N ARG A 172 11.49 7.45 -15.17
CA ARG A 172 11.15 6.05 -14.83
C ARG A 172 11.51 5.69 -13.39
N ARG A 173 12.67 6.17 -12.89
CA ARG A 173 13.08 5.93 -11.49
C ARG A 173 12.14 6.66 -10.53
N LEU A 174 11.80 7.91 -10.80
CA LEU A 174 10.84 8.67 -9.99
C LEU A 174 9.45 8.02 -10.00
N ASN A 175 8.98 7.54 -11.16
CA ASN A 175 7.72 6.81 -11.27
C ASN A 175 7.75 5.51 -10.48
N ARG A 176 8.86 4.75 -10.51
CA ARG A 176 9.03 3.55 -9.69
C ARG A 176 8.98 3.87 -8.20
N ALA A 177 9.60 4.97 -7.76
CA ALA A 177 9.52 5.42 -6.37
C ALA A 177 8.09 5.77 -5.96
N GLY A 178 7.36 6.52 -6.82
CA GLY A 178 5.95 6.83 -6.57
C GLY A 178 5.04 5.60 -6.53
N ASN A 179 5.33 4.58 -7.34
CA ASN A 179 4.60 3.31 -7.31
C ASN A 179 4.85 2.54 -6.01
N LEU A 180 6.11 2.49 -5.53
CA LEU A 180 6.45 1.87 -4.25
C LEU A 180 5.78 2.60 -3.08
N PHE A 181 5.78 3.93 -3.11
CA PHE A 181 5.06 4.73 -2.11
C PHE A 181 3.55 4.40 -2.09
N ALA A 182 2.93 4.29 -3.27
CA ALA A 182 1.53 3.90 -3.40
C ALA A 182 1.27 2.47 -2.88
N ILE A 183 2.20 1.52 -3.09
CA ILE A 183 2.12 0.16 -2.52
C ILE A 183 2.14 0.23 -0.98
N GLY A 184 3.05 1.01 -0.39
CA GLY A 184 3.11 1.18 1.05
C GLY A 184 1.82 1.77 1.64
N LEU A 185 1.23 2.79 0.99
CA LEU A 185 -0.06 3.35 1.40
C LEU A 185 -1.19 2.32 1.31
N ARG A 186 -1.22 1.52 0.23
CA ARG A 186 -2.24 0.47 0.07
C ARG A 186 -2.11 -0.61 1.14
N ALA A 187 -0.89 -0.98 1.54
CA ALA A 187 -0.67 -1.89 2.65
C ALA A 187 -1.28 -1.31 3.95
N PHE A 188 -1.09 -0.04 4.26
CA PHE A 188 -1.76 0.58 5.42
C PHE A 188 -3.29 0.54 5.32
N PHE A 189 -3.85 0.66 4.13
CA PHE A 189 -5.29 0.49 3.95
C PHE A 189 -5.73 -0.96 4.15
N TYR A 190 -4.94 -1.96 3.74
CA TYR A 190 -5.24 -3.38 3.98
C TYR A 190 -5.09 -3.79 5.44
N ALA A 191 -4.25 -3.09 6.20
CA ALA A 191 -4.18 -3.29 7.64
C ALA A 191 -5.54 -3.09 8.32
N VAL A 192 -6.41 -2.21 7.82
CA VAL A 192 -7.73 -1.94 8.41
C VAL A 192 -8.59 -3.21 8.46
N PRO A 193 -8.94 -3.89 7.36
CA PRO A 193 -9.68 -5.14 7.44
C PRO A 193 -8.94 -6.24 8.22
N LEU A 194 -7.61 -6.30 8.19
CA LEU A 194 -6.85 -7.27 8.97
C LEU A 194 -6.98 -7.02 10.49
N VAL A 195 -6.99 -5.77 10.93
CA VAL A 195 -7.26 -5.41 12.33
C VAL A 195 -8.69 -5.80 12.70
N PHE A 196 -9.68 -5.50 11.86
CA PHE A 196 -11.06 -5.89 12.10
C PHE A 196 -11.25 -7.40 12.12
N TRP A 197 -10.41 -8.17 11.42
CA TRP A 197 -10.42 -9.62 11.47
C TRP A 197 -10.10 -10.18 12.88
N LEU A 198 -9.34 -9.45 13.68
CA LEU A 198 -9.07 -9.85 15.08
C LEU A 198 -10.36 -9.96 15.90
N PHE A 199 -11.37 -9.13 15.60
CA PHE A 199 -12.68 -9.12 16.27
C PHE A 199 -13.64 -10.20 15.73
N GLY A 200 -13.40 -10.73 14.53
CA GLY A 200 -14.18 -11.82 13.96
C GLY A 200 -14.27 -11.78 12.43
N PRO A 201 -14.70 -12.91 11.82
CA PRO A 201 -14.74 -13.05 10.36
C PRO A 201 -15.74 -12.10 9.69
N VAL A 202 -16.85 -11.78 10.34
CA VAL A 202 -17.86 -10.84 9.82
C VAL A 202 -17.28 -9.42 9.69
N PHE A 203 -16.50 -8.99 10.68
CA PHE A 203 -15.87 -7.68 10.68
C PHE A 203 -14.82 -7.54 9.57
N LEU A 204 -14.10 -8.62 9.24
CA LEU A 204 -13.19 -8.65 8.09
C LEU A 204 -13.93 -8.30 6.79
N VAL A 205 -15.05 -8.96 6.54
CA VAL A 205 -15.82 -8.76 5.29
C VAL A 205 -16.38 -7.34 5.23
N LEU A 206 -17.00 -6.86 6.32
CA LEU A 206 -17.54 -5.50 6.39
C LEU A 206 -16.46 -4.44 6.17
N ALA A 207 -15.31 -4.58 6.82
CA ALA A 207 -14.19 -3.67 6.65
C ALA A 207 -13.60 -3.75 5.23
N THR A 208 -13.58 -4.93 4.61
CA THR A 208 -13.13 -5.08 3.21
C THR A 208 -14.06 -4.37 2.25
N VAL A 209 -15.37 -4.46 2.43
CA VAL A 209 -16.34 -3.71 1.62
C VAL A 209 -16.15 -2.20 1.80
N GLY A 210 -16.03 -1.73 3.04
CA GLY A 210 -15.74 -0.32 3.34
C GLY A 210 -14.45 0.16 2.70
N LEU A 211 -13.40 -0.66 2.75
CA LEU A 211 -12.13 -0.37 2.10
C LEU A 211 -12.28 -0.24 0.58
N VAL A 212 -13.00 -1.16 -0.07
CA VAL A 212 -13.20 -1.12 -1.54
C VAL A 212 -13.95 0.14 -1.95
N LEU A 213 -14.98 0.55 -1.20
CA LEU A 213 -15.70 1.80 -1.46
C LEU A 213 -14.77 3.02 -1.34
N THR A 214 -13.91 3.05 -0.32
CA THR A 214 -12.93 4.12 -0.13
C THR A 214 -11.89 4.14 -1.25
N LEU A 215 -11.36 2.97 -1.63
CA LEU A 215 -10.38 2.86 -2.72
C LEU A 215 -11.00 3.27 -4.07
N GLN A 216 -12.27 2.97 -4.32
CA GLN A 216 -12.96 3.40 -5.52
C GLN A 216 -13.03 4.92 -5.63
N GLN A 217 -13.28 5.62 -4.53
CA GLN A 217 -13.27 7.08 -4.50
C GLN A 217 -11.86 7.66 -4.67
N LEU A 218 -10.86 7.03 -4.07
CA LEU A 218 -9.46 7.49 -4.13
C LEU A 218 -8.78 7.20 -5.46
N ASP A 219 -9.11 6.09 -6.12
CA ASP A 219 -8.44 5.66 -7.37
C ASP A 219 -9.09 6.27 -8.63
N SER A 220 -10.34 6.77 -8.55
CA SER A 220 -10.99 7.45 -9.68
C SER A 220 -10.51 8.90 -9.79
N SER A 221 -9.99 9.30 -10.96
CA SER A 221 -9.85 10.70 -11.29
C SER A 221 -11.25 11.27 -11.60
N GLU A 222 -11.57 12.48 -11.12
CA GLU A 222 -12.77 13.17 -11.53
C GLU A 222 -12.83 13.23 -13.07
N PRO A 223 -14.01 12.91 -13.70
CA PRO A 223 -14.15 13.15 -15.12
C PRO A 223 -13.93 14.64 -15.37
N ALA A 224 -13.03 14.99 -16.31
CA ALA A 224 -12.90 16.33 -16.78
C ALA A 224 -14.29 16.77 -17.30
N HIS A 225 -14.93 17.66 -16.58
CA HIS A 225 -16.09 18.38 -17.08
C HIS A 225 -15.54 19.39 -18.11
N ASP A 226 -15.59 19.02 -19.39
CA ASP A 226 -15.51 19.96 -20.51
C ASP A 226 -16.83 20.72 -20.66
#